data_6ec40f770387070c02c8d962bc5ba593
#
_entry.id   6ec40f770387070c02c8d962bc5ba593
#
_cell.length_a   1.000
_cell.length_b   1.000
_cell.length_c   1.000
_cell.angle_alpha   90.00
_cell.angle_beta   90.00
_cell.angle_gamma   90.00
#
_symmetry.space_group_name_H-M   'P 1'
#
loop_
_entity.id
_entity.type
_entity.pdbx_description
1 polymer ?
#
loop_
_entity_poly.entity_id
_entity_poly.type
_entity_poly.pdbx_seq_one_letter_code
_entity_poly.pdbx_strand_id
1 'polypeptide(L)'
;MKKLSVTLTALLMTFLLLTSCGAQKQEESTQPIEISMYLWDKGMTRELTPWLEQQFPDIRFTFTVAYNTMAYYSDLAERGGDIPDIITCRRFSLNDAVNLSDRLMNLSQSDIVGTFYHGYIENNRETDGSIRWLPMCAEIDGYIANLDLFEKYGVKIPENYDEFIEAMNTFEENGVKGFITDWRADYTCLEQLQGVSIPALMSLDGTLWRMKYESGEAGLDEKVWPQVFERFEEYIKDINVLPGDSELGWVDINPVFLRGEAAVMRGTANDCKVMLSQYGLRTAMLPYYGETSDDNWILTYPLCQLAVSRNVEADSEKQEAVMKVLSAIFSEEGQRRVASGTSVLSYNKNVNMELSDSLKYVAECVDRNHLYMRLASTEFFSVSKNTVTKMLNGEYGWKEAYEEFDRALRAEPDPAEGIAIIEQQEAYPITFTEHGIPAASSLINTMKTGLGQDIAIGYSSVVSSPIFKGPYTEQQLKWLMTFKTIAYKCEYTGEEIMRIMDWLVNAKEDGSNPVRHYNNLPVTGGMEYTVRDNGDGTFTLVSVTSDGKPLDKEKVYSVLLVGEDAYIESALYGNSPMPDDLKAKRHQQKVAEYNSYECMLDAVASCQQLLPPTPYITIVD
;
A
#
# COMPACT_ATOMS: atom_id res chain seq x y z
N MET A 1 -47.35 53.53 58.39
CA MET A 1 -46.59 52.26 58.41
C MET A 1 -46.95 51.29 57.34
N LYS A 2 -48.14 51.24 56.73
CA LYS A 2 -48.51 50.30 55.66
C LYS A 2 -47.90 50.61 54.26
N LYS A 3 -47.55 51.88 53.96
CA LYS A 3 -46.95 52.27 52.66
C LYS A 3 -45.44 52.01 52.58
N LEU A 4 -44.73 51.94 53.73
CA LEU A 4 -43.28 51.66 53.72
C LEU A 4 -42.96 50.16 53.58
N SER A 5 -43.88 49.30 54.02
CA SER A 5 -43.76 47.84 53.87
C SER A 5 -43.90 47.32 52.44
N VAL A 6 -44.79 47.97 51.64
CA VAL A 6 -45.02 47.56 50.22
C VAL A 6 -43.84 47.96 49.33
N THR A 7 -43.21 49.12 49.61
CA THR A 7 -42.05 49.58 48.83
C THR A 7 -40.79 48.75 49.09
N LEU A 8 -40.61 48.27 50.34
CA LEU A 8 -39.47 47.41 50.69
C LEU A 8 -39.61 46.01 50.09
N THR A 9 -40.85 45.48 50.05
CA THR A 9 -41.11 44.16 49.43
C THR A 9 -40.96 44.20 47.91
N ALA A 10 -41.33 45.28 47.25
CA ALA A 10 -41.13 45.46 45.82
C ALA A 10 -39.64 45.63 45.49
N LEU A 11 -38.85 46.33 46.34
CA LEU A 11 -37.41 46.48 46.13
C LEU A 11 -36.65 45.15 46.35
N LEU A 12 -37.10 44.34 47.35
CA LEU A 12 -36.50 43.01 47.57
C LEU A 12 -36.82 42.01 46.45
N MET A 13 -38.04 42.06 45.88
CA MET A 13 -38.39 41.22 44.72
C MET A 13 -37.65 41.65 43.45
N THR A 14 -37.39 42.94 43.26
CA THR A 14 -36.61 43.41 42.12
C THR A 14 -35.13 43.06 42.26
N PHE A 15 -34.60 43.02 43.45
CA PHE A 15 -33.21 42.58 43.71
C PHE A 15 -33.05 41.06 43.57
N LEU A 16 -34.07 40.25 43.93
CA LEU A 16 -34.09 38.81 43.73
C LEU A 16 -34.26 38.40 42.25
N LEU A 17 -34.92 39.27 41.44
CA LEU A 17 -35.03 39.05 40.00
C LEU A 17 -33.74 39.48 39.23
N LEU A 18 -32.93 40.38 39.78
CA LEU A 18 -31.65 40.80 39.22
C LEU A 18 -30.47 39.88 39.58
N THR A 19 -30.60 39.10 40.64
CA THR A 19 -29.57 38.09 41.02
C THR A 19 -29.85 36.70 40.41
N SER A 20 -31.01 36.48 39.75
CA SER A 20 -31.33 35.26 39.04
C SER A 20 -30.87 35.26 37.58
N CYS A 21 -30.31 36.37 37.07
CA CYS A 21 -29.48 36.41 35.86
C CYS A 21 -27.99 36.15 36.24
N GLY A 22 -27.75 35.23 37.16
CA GLY A 22 -26.49 34.61 37.35
C GLY A 22 -26.20 33.71 36.13
N ALA A 23 -25.15 34.03 35.42
CA ALA A 23 -24.57 33.38 34.32
C ALA A 23 -24.91 31.86 34.29
N GLN A 24 -25.91 31.45 33.55
CA GLN A 24 -25.77 30.27 32.75
C GLN A 24 -24.54 30.57 31.89
N LYS A 25 -23.37 30.03 32.25
CA LYS A 25 -22.40 29.65 31.23
C LYS A 25 -23.24 28.90 30.21
N GLN A 26 -23.56 29.52 29.09
CA GLN A 26 -23.73 28.78 27.88
C GLN A 26 -22.46 27.92 27.81
N GLU A 27 -22.56 26.65 28.09
CA GLU A 27 -21.71 25.69 27.42
C GLU A 27 -21.96 25.98 25.96
N GLU A 28 -21.09 26.77 25.35
CA GLU A 28 -20.89 26.73 23.92
C GLU A 28 -20.67 25.25 23.66
N SER A 29 -21.68 24.57 23.14
CA SER A 29 -21.49 23.30 22.52
C SER A 29 -20.67 23.63 21.26
N THR A 30 -19.37 23.73 21.44
CA THR A 30 -18.42 23.71 20.34
C THR A 30 -18.70 22.39 19.65
N GLN A 31 -19.23 22.45 18.44
CA GLN A 31 -19.37 21.25 17.64
C GLN A 31 -17.96 20.64 17.55
N PRO A 32 -17.82 19.32 17.71
CA PRO A 32 -16.51 18.70 17.63
C PRO A 32 -15.84 19.06 16.30
N ILE A 33 -14.55 19.37 16.35
CA ILE A 33 -13.78 19.64 15.14
C ILE A 33 -13.76 18.36 14.29
N GLU A 34 -14.16 18.47 13.05
CA GLU A 34 -14.14 17.32 12.12
C GLU A 34 -12.83 17.28 11.35
N ILE A 35 -12.12 16.15 11.41
CA ILE A 35 -10.87 15.89 10.65
C ILE A 35 -11.07 14.66 9.79
N SER A 36 -10.92 14.83 8.48
CA SER A 36 -10.93 13.73 7.50
C SER A 36 -9.51 13.25 7.23
N MET A 37 -9.31 11.91 7.28
CA MET A 37 -8.02 11.29 6.99
C MET A 37 -8.18 10.23 5.91
N TYR A 38 -7.32 10.27 4.90
CA TYR A 38 -7.21 9.23 3.88
C TYR A 38 -5.94 8.43 4.12
N LEU A 39 -6.09 7.17 4.49
CA LEU A 39 -5.02 6.29 4.92
C LEU A 39 -4.72 5.26 3.83
N TRP A 40 -3.43 5.13 3.49
CA TRP A 40 -2.99 4.20 2.47
C TRP A 40 -3.17 2.74 2.87
N ASP A 41 -2.92 2.39 4.13
CA ASP A 41 -2.87 0.99 4.56
C ASP A 41 -3.89 0.66 5.64
N LYS A 42 -4.50 -0.51 5.50
CA LYS A 42 -5.38 -1.10 6.53
C LYS A 42 -4.63 -1.39 7.84
N GLY A 43 -3.34 -1.69 7.77
CA GLY A 43 -2.49 -1.87 8.96
C GLY A 43 -2.47 -0.63 9.84
N MET A 44 -2.44 0.56 9.25
CA MET A 44 -2.50 1.82 10.00
C MET A 44 -3.81 1.99 10.76
N THR A 45 -4.94 1.47 10.23
CA THR A 45 -6.25 1.60 10.88
C THR A 45 -6.37 0.76 12.15
N ARG A 46 -5.61 -0.32 12.26
CA ARG A 46 -5.71 -1.27 13.37
C ARG A 46 -5.29 -0.67 14.71
N GLU A 47 -4.19 0.07 14.69
CA GLU A 47 -3.55 0.61 15.90
C GLU A 47 -3.63 2.13 15.97
N LEU A 48 -3.41 2.82 14.84
CA LEU A 48 -3.33 4.29 14.81
C LEU A 48 -4.70 4.94 15.00
N THR A 49 -5.73 4.51 14.26
CA THR A 49 -7.01 5.22 14.28
C THR A 49 -7.73 5.13 15.63
N PRO A 50 -7.85 3.95 16.31
CA PRO A 50 -8.46 3.90 17.64
C PRO A 50 -7.67 4.69 18.68
N TRP A 51 -6.35 4.72 18.52
CA TRP A 51 -5.50 5.49 19.43
C TRP A 51 -5.71 7.00 19.22
N LEU A 52 -5.83 7.50 17.98
CA LEU A 52 -6.11 8.91 17.71
C LEU A 52 -7.46 9.33 18.29
N GLU A 53 -8.51 8.54 18.13
CA GLU A 53 -9.82 8.81 18.74
C GLU A 53 -9.76 8.87 20.27
N GLN A 54 -8.95 8.02 20.88
CA GLN A 54 -8.73 8.03 22.34
C GLN A 54 -7.93 9.25 22.79
N GLN A 55 -6.91 9.67 22.04
CA GLN A 55 -6.06 10.82 22.38
C GLN A 55 -6.80 12.16 22.20
N PHE A 56 -7.72 12.24 21.26
CA PHE A 56 -8.42 13.45 20.85
C PHE A 56 -9.95 13.28 20.92
N PRO A 57 -10.55 13.10 22.12
CA PRO A 57 -11.97 12.83 22.25
C PRO A 57 -12.88 13.99 21.81
N ASP A 58 -12.33 15.21 21.70
CA ASP A 58 -13.03 16.40 21.21
C ASP A 58 -12.98 16.56 19.68
N ILE A 59 -12.25 15.66 18.97
CA ILE A 59 -12.14 15.62 17.52
C ILE A 59 -12.97 14.46 16.99
N ARG A 60 -13.79 14.77 15.98
CA ARG A 60 -14.49 13.74 15.20
C ARG A 60 -13.69 13.38 13.98
N PHE A 61 -13.14 12.17 13.95
CA PHE A 61 -12.41 11.67 12.82
C PHE A 61 -13.33 10.99 11.79
N THR A 62 -12.99 11.15 10.51
CA THR A 62 -13.52 10.35 9.41
C THR A 62 -12.34 9.70 8.70
N PHE A 63 -12.22 8.38 8.81
CA PHE A 63 -11.13 7.62 8.19
C PHE A 63 -11.62 6.96 6.90
N THR A 64 -10.89 7.19 5.82
CA THR A 64 -11.04 6.45 4.57
C THR A 64 -9.76 5.68 4.32
N VAL A 65 -9.87 4.38 4.06
CA VAL A 65 -8.72 3.50 3.82
C VAL A 65 -8.79 2.97 2.41
N ALA A 66 -7.74 3.19 1.65
CA ALA A 66 -7.61 2.64 0.30
C ALA A 66 -6.14 2.56 -0.10
N TYR A 67 -5.84 1.66 -1.02
CA TYR A 67 -4.55 1.57 -1.67
C TYR A 67 -4.51 2.59 -2.81
N ASN A 68 -3.61 3.57 -2.74
CA ASN A 68 -3.51 4.59 -3.77
C ASN A 68 -2.07 5.01 -4.04
N THR A 69 -1.91 5.74 -5.13
CA THR A 69 -0.66 6.32 -5.59
C THR A 69 -0.77 7.83 -5.66
N MET A 70 0.32 8.54 -5.94
CA MET A 70 0.28 9.97 -6.20
C MET A 70 -0.66 10.35 -7.34
N ALA A 71 -0.76 9.48 -8.36
CA ALA A 71 -1.65 9.67 -9.49
C ALA A 71 -3.13 9.86 -9.08
N TYR A 72 -3.58 9.12 -8.04
CA TYR A 72 -4.92 9.31 -7.49
C TYR A 72 -5.14 10.73 -6.95
N TYR A 73 -4.19 11.27 -6.19
CA TYR A 73 -4.31 12.63 -5.65
C TYR A 73 -4.21 13.70 -6.74
N SER A 74 -3.39 13.49 -7.76
CA SER A 74 -3.31 14.36 -8.94
C SER A 74 -4.65 14.39 -9.66
N ASP A 75 -5.23 13.23 -9.93
CA ASP A 75 -6.53 13.11 -10.59
C ASP A 75 -7.64 13.80 -9.78
N LEU A 76 -7.65 13.60 -8.46
CA LEU A 76 -8.57 14.28 -7.55
C LEU A 76 -8.42 15.81 -7.62
N ALA A 77 -7.20 16.33 -7.66
CA ALA A 77 -6.93 17.76 -7.76
C ALA A 77 -7.36 18.32 -9.12
N GLU A 78 -7.09 17.66 -10.21
CA GLU A 78 -7.44 18.06 -11.58
C GLU A 78 -8.94 18.10 -11.80
N ARG A 79 -9.67 17.14 -11.24
CA ARG A 79 -11.14 17.05 -11.36
C ARG A 79 -11.88 17.96 -10.38
N GLY A 80 -11.17 18.76 -9.57
CA GLY A 80 -11.75 19.75 -8.65
C GLY A 80 -12.37 19.17 -7.39
N GLY A 81 -12.02 17.94 -7.02
CA GLY A 81 -12.42 17.32 -5.75
C GLY A 81 -11.69 17.92 -4.55
N ASP A 82 -12.30 17.83 -3.37
CA ASP A 82 -11.64 18.21 -2.12
C ASP A 82 -10.67 17.12 -1.66
N ILE A 83 -9.44 17.53 -1.34
CA ILE A 83 -8.46 16.65 -0.72
C ILE A 83 -8.81 16.55 0.77
N PRO A 84 -8.88 15.34 1.37
CA PRO A 84 -9.05 15.16 2.81
C PRO A 84 -8.02 15.96 3.62
N ASP A 85 -8.35 16.31 4.87
CA ASP A 85 -7.50 17.18 5.70
C ASP A 85 -6.09 16.62 5.88
N ILE A 86 -5.98 15.31 6.10
CA ILE A 86 -4.71 14.58 6.19
C ILE A 86 -4.75 13.45 5.17
N ILE A 87 -3.72 13.35 4.35
CA ILE A 87 -3.58 12.31 3.35
C ILE A 87 -2.28 11.54 3.51
N THR A 88 -2.30 10.26 3.18
CA THR A 88 -1.10 9.43 3.12
C THR A 88 -0.94 8.81 1.74
N CYS A 89 0.28 8.54 1.34
CA CYS A 89 0.61 7.97 0.05
C CYS A 89 1.77 6.97 0.17
N ARG A 90 1.75 5.92 -0.61
CA ARG A 90 2.89 5.03 -0.84
C ARG A 90 3.49 5.26 -2.22
N ARG A 91 4.68 4.72 -2.45
CA ARG A 91 5.43 4.90 -3.72
C ARG A 91 5.64 6.37 -4.05
N PHE A 92 6.00 7.13 -3.02
CA PHE A 92 6.24 8.55 -3.13
C PHE A 92 7.51 8.84 -3.95
N SER A 93 7.39 9.82 -4.83
CA SER A 93 8.52 10.53 -5.43
C SER A 93 8.20 12.02 -5.42
N LEU A 94 9.19 12.84 -5.11
CA LEU A 94 9.02 14.29 -5.17
C LEU A 94 8.64 14.75 -6.57
N ASN A 95 9.20 14.13 -7.60
CA ASN A 95 8.89 14.42 -9.00
C ASN A 95 7.40 14.17 -9.32
N ASP A 96 6.81 13.08 -8.79
CA ASP A 96 5.38 12.82 -8.93
C ASP A 96 4.51 13.77 -8.08
N ALA A 97 5.05 14.34 -7.02
CA ALA A 97 4.31 15.13 -6.04
C ALA A 97 4.13 16.61 -6.41
N VAL A 98 4.95 17.16 -7.30
CA VAL A 98 4.99 18.60 -7.59
C VAL A 98 3.66 19.15 -8.13
N ASN A 99 2.88 18.35 -8.81
CA ASN A 99 1.55 18.73 -9.32
C ASN A 99 0.49 18.92 -8.23
N LEU A 100 0.78 18.50 -6.99
CA LEU A 100 -0.09 18.72 -5.82
C LEU A 100 0.34 19.90 -4.95
N SER A 101 1.49 20.52 -5.21
CA SER A 101 2.10 21.52 -4.33
C SER A 101 1.16 22.67 -3.98
N ASP A 102 0.32 23.11 -4.92
CA ASP A 102 -0.66 24.17 -4.69
C ASP A 102 -1.84 23.77 -3.82
N ARG A 103 -2.03 22.49 -3.60
CA ARG A 103 -3.15 21.92 -2.83
C ARG A 103 -2.76 21.50 -1.43
N LEU A 104 -1.47 21.48 -1.11
CA LEU A 104 -0.93 20.99 0.15
C LEU A 104 -0.30 22.13 0.96
N MET A 105 -0.43 22.01 2.28
CA MET A 105 0.15 22.92 3.25
C MET A 105 1.67 22.79 3.28
N ASN A 106 2.39 23.94 3.31
CA ASN A 106 3.83 23.93 3.51
C ASN A 106 4.17 23.70 4.99
N LEU A 107 4.80 22.59 5.29
CA LEU A 107 5.18 22.17 6.63
C LEU A 107 6.66 22.50 6.98
N SER A 108 7.42 23.14 6.09
CA SER A 108 8.86 23.38 6.25
C SER A 108 9.24 24.13 7.54
N GLN A 109 8.32 24.92 8.09
CA GLN A 109 8.51 25.68 9.32
C GLN A 109 7.92 25.01 10.56
N SER A 110 7.36 23.81 10.42
CA SER A 110 6.82 23.09 11.59
C SER A 110 7.93 22.49 12.46
N ASP A 111 7.72 22.45 13.76
CA ASP A 111 8.65 21.83 14.71
C ASP A 111 8.89 20.33 14.37
N ILE A 112 7.93 19.69 13.72
CA ILE A 112 8.01 18.29 13.30
C ILE A 112 9.18 18.08 12.33
N VAL A 113 9.36 18.97 11.35
CA VAL A 113 10.46 18.87 10.37
C VAL A 113 11.82 18.89 11.06
N GLY A 114 11.99 19.67 12.11
CA GLY A 114 13.21 19.72 12.92
C GLY A 114 13.55 18.42 13.67
N THR A 115 12.62 17.49 13.78
CA THR A 115 12.83 16.19 14.45
C THR A 115 13.45 15.14 13.56
N PHE A 116 13.43 15.30 12.24
CA PHE A 116 13.96 14.33 11.29
C PHE A 116 15.48 14.38 11.18
N TYR A 117 16.09 13.27 10.80
CA TYR A 117 17.44 13.28 10.27
C TYR A 117 17.48 14.10 8.97
N HIS A 118 18.41 15.04 8.87
CA HIS A 118 18.46 16.01 7.78
C HIS A 118 18.46 15.35 6.39
N GLY A 119 19.30 14.37 6.16
CA GLY A 119 19.41 13.70 4.86
C GLY A 119 18.11 13.06 4.36
N TYR A 120 17.22 12.65 5.25
CA TYR A 120 15.96 12.02 4.83
C TYR A 120 14.85 13.04 4.56
N ILE A 121 14.78 14.12 5.36
CA ILE A 121 13.75 15.12 5.14
C ILE A 121 14.05 16.01 3.94
N GLU A 122 15.32 16.24 3.63
CA GLU A 122 15.71 17.03 2.45
C GLU A 122 15.32 16.37 1.12
N ASN A 123 15.22 15.05 1.06
CA ASN A 123 14.68 14.35 -0.11
C ASN A 123 13.18 14.67 -0.38
N ASN A 124 12.51 15.34 0.56
CA ASN A 124 11.12 15.79 0.43
C ASN A 124 11.03 17.32 0.23
N ARG A 125 12.16 18.03 0.08
CA ARG A 125 12.18 19.46 -0.14
C ARG A 125 12.00 19.78 -1.61
N GLU A 126 10.94 20.52 -1.93
CA GLU A 126 10.67 21.01 -3.27
C GLU A 126 11.63 22.14 -3.67
N THR A 127 11.67 22.48 -4.96
CA THR A 127 12.57 23.50 -5.50
C THR A 127 12.31 24.90 -4.95
N ASP A 128 11.09 25.18 -4.48
CA ASP A 128 10.72 26.43 -3.81
C ASP A 128 11.13 26.48 -2.32
N GLY A 129 11.77 25.41 -1.83
CA GLY A 129 12.22 25.27 -0.44
C GLY A 129 11.13 24.75 0.51
N SER A 130 9.93 24.49 0.04
CA SER A 130 8.85 23.94 0.86
C SER A 130 9.03 22.44 1.12
N ILE A 131 8.43 21.96 2.20
CA ILE A 131 8.26 20.52 2.51
C ILE A 131 6.78 20.31 2.75
N ARG A 132 6.14 19.52 1.90
CA ARG A 132 4.70 19.23 1.99
C ARG A 132 4.42 17.80 2.40
N TRP A 133 5.33 16.88 2.09
CA TRP A 133 5.23 15.48 2.44
C TRP A 133 6.23 15.13 3.54
N LEU A 134 5.75 14.51 4.61
CA LEU A 134 6.56 14.04 5.72
C LEU A 134 6.70 12.51 5.64
N PRO A 135 7.93 11.98 5.58
CA PRO A 135 8.13 10.53 5.58
C PRO A 135 7.81 9.97 6.97
N MET A 136 7.00 8.92 7.01
CA MET A 136 6.66 8.20 8.23
C MET A 136 7.76 7.15 8.55
N CYS A 137 7.42 6.07 9.23
CA CYS A 137 8.38 5.02 9.54
C CYS A 137 9.09 4.49 8.29
N ALA A 138 10.36 4.12 8.43
CA ALA A 138 11.15 3.51 7.37
C ALA A 138 10.97 2.00 7.35
N GLU A 139 10.63 1.44 6.21
CA GLU A 139 10.78 0.02 5.95
C GLU A 139 12.24 -0.29 5.58
N ILE A 140 12.70 -1.49 5.91
CA ILE A 140 14.03 -1.97 5.58
C ILE A 140 13.91 -3.05 4.51
N ASP A 141 14.67 -2.92 3.46
CA ASP A 141 14.78 -3.87 2.37
C ASP A 141 16.22 -4.36 2.21
N GLY A 142 16.36 -5.65 1.92
CA GLY A 142 17.63 -6.32 1.75
C GLY A 142 17.42 -7.80 1.42
N TYR A 143 18.31 -8.64 1.89
CA TYR A 143 18.17 -10.08 1.76
C TYR A 143 17.63 -10.71 3.05
N ILE A 144 16.85 -11.78 2.91
CA ILE A 144 16.36 -12.59 4.02
C ILE A 144 17.07 -13.94 3.96
N ALA A 145 17.84 -14.26 4.98
CA ALA A 145 18.51 -15.55 5.14
C ALA A 145 17.64 -16.53 5.94
N ASN A 146 17.55 -17.77 5.47
CA ASN A 146 17.02 -18.89 6.24
C ASN A 146 18.11 -19.42 7.19
N LEU A 147 18.10 -18.99 8.44
CA LEU A 147 19.14 -19.33 9.42
C LEU A 147 19.23 -20.83 9.70
N ASP A 148 18.16 -21.58 9.55
CA ASP A 148 18.16 -23.04 9.73
C ASP A 148 18.99 -23.74 8.64
N LEU A 149 18.98 -23.21 7.41
CA LEU A 149 19.82 -23.72 6.33
C LEU A 149 21.29 -23.35 6.52
N PHE A 150 21.59 -22.11 6.92
CA PHE A 150 22.94 -21.68 7.22
C PHE A 150 23.56 -22.56 8.31
N GLU A 151 22.83 -22.83 9.39
CA GLU A 151 23.27 -23.73 10.46
C GLU A 151 23.44 -25.18 9.98
N LYS A 152 22.47 -25.71 9.24
CA LYS A 152 22.45 -27.07 8.72
C LYS A 152 23.66 -27.39 7.84
N TYR A 153 24.05 -26.46 6.98
CA TYR A 153 25.16 -26.66 6.05
C TYR A 153 26.50 -26.07 6.54
N GLY A 154 26.51 -25.47 7.75
CA GLY A 154 27.71 -24.88 8.34
C GLY A 154 28.22 -23.64 7.59
N VAL A 155 27.33 -22.98 6.83
CA VAL A 155 27.64 -21.74 6.12
C VAL A 155 27.60 -20.58 7.10
N LYS A 156 28.62 -19.71 7.08
CA LYS A 156 28.65 -18.50 7.90
C LYS A 156 27.77 -17.41 7.26
N ILE A 157 27.26 -16.52 8.09
CA ILE A 157 26.61 -15.31 7.57
C ILE A 157 27.69 -14.44 6.92
N PRO A 158 27.53 -14.02 5.66
CA PRO A 158 28.50 -13.22 4.93
C PRO A 158 28.73 -11.84 5.56
N GLU A 159 29.94 -11.32 5.44
CA GLU A 159 30.32 -9.98 5.87
C GLU A 159 30.55 -9.02 4.68
N ASN A 160 30.76 -9.56 3.47
CA ASN A 160 31.01 -8.81 2.23
C ASN A 160 30.46 -9.56 1.03
N TYR A 161 30.56 -8.95 -0.16
CA TYR A 161 30.01 -9.50 -1.39
C TYR A 161 30.63 -10.83 -1.81
N ASP A 162 31.94 -10.98 -1.73
CA ASP A 162 32.61 -12.24 -2.12
C ASP A 162 32.13 -13.40 -1.24
N GLU A 163 32.04 -13.18 0.07
CA GLU A 163 31.52 -14.18 1.00
C GLU A 163 30.03 -14.48 0.76
N PHE A 164 29.24 -13.49 0.33
CA PHE A 164 27.86 -13.71 -0.05
C PHE A 164 27.76 -14.65 -1.26
N ILE A 165 28.53 -14.42 -2.30
CA ILE A 165 28.55 -15.28 -3.49
C ILE A 165 29.07 -16.68 -3.16
N GLU A 166 30.12 -16.80 -2.33
CA GLU A 166 30.63 -18.10 -1.85
C GLU A 166 29.55 -18.89 -1.08
N ALA A 167 28.78 -18.19 -0.23
CA ALA A 167 27.67 -18.81 0.48
C ALA A 167 26.58 -19.31 -0.49
N MET A 168 26.18 -18.50 -1.48
CA MET A 168 25.19 -18.90 -2.49
C MET A 168 25.66 -20.14 -3.26
N ASN A 169 26.91 -20.15 -3.73
CA ASN A 169 27.49 -21.28 -4.43
C ASN A 169 27.53 -22.55 -3.55
N THR A 170 27.86 -22.41 -2.27
CA THR A 170 27.85 -23.54 -1.32
C THR A 170 26.45 -24.17 -1.19
N PHE A 171 25.40 -23.38 -1.17
CA PHE A 171 24.04 -23.91 -1.15
C PHE A 171 23.69 -24.62 -2.45
N GLU A 172 24.02 -24.04 -3.61
CA GLU A 172 23.78 -24.67 -4.94
C GLU A 172 24.48 -26.03 -5.05
N GLU A 173 25.75 -26.15 -4.60
CA GLU A 173 26.51 -27.41 -4.56
C GLU A 173 25.83 -28.47 -3.67
N ASN A 174 25.05 -28.06 -2.69
CA ASN A 174 24.28 -28.93 -1.81
C ASN A 174 22.84 -29.16 -2.25
N GLY A 175 22.47 -28.69 -3.46
CA GLY A 175 21.15 -28.89 -4.03
C GLY A 175 20.05 -28.00 -3.42
N VAL A 176 20.45 -26.89 -2.79
CA VAL A 176 19.55 -25.84 -2.29
C VAL A 176 19.77 -24.60 -3.16
N LYS A 177 18.70 -23.98 -3.65
CA LYS A 177 18.81 -22.72 -4.40
C LYS A 177 19.49 -21.67 -3.51
N GLY A 178 20.58 -21.08 -3.95
CA GLY A 178 21.32 -20.08 -3.17
C GLY A 178 20.48 -18.82 -2.96
N PHE A 179 19.97 -18.25 -4.04
CA PHE A 179 19.15 -17.06 -4.03
C PHE A 179 17.91 -17.20 -4.90
N ILE A 180 16.78 -16.66 -4.44
CA ILE A 180 15.51 -16.59 -5.20
C ILE A 180 14.81 -15.26 -4.93
N THR A 181 14.13 -14.69 -5.92
CA THR A 181 13.34 -13.48 -5.72
C THR A 181 12.19 -13.37 -6.74
N ASP A 182 11.23 -12.49 -6.45
CA ASP A 182 10.03 -12.23 -7.25
C ASP A 182 10.30 -11.23 -8.39
N TRP A 183 11.15 -11.62 -9.33
CA TRP A 183 11.53 -10.77 -10.47
C TRP A 183 10.35 -10.26 -11.31
N ARG A 184 9.17 -10.90 -11.21
CA ARG A 184 7.94 -10.43 -11.87
C ARG A 184 7.43 -9.11 -11.30
N ALA A 185 7.80 -8.74 -10.07
CA ALA A 185 7.39 -7.49 -9.44
C ALA A 185 8.22 -6.30 -9.92
N ASP A 186 7.57 -5.18 -10.19
CA ASP A 186 8.22 -3.94 -10.62
C ASP A 186 9.13 -3.35 -9.53
N TYR A 187 8.66 -3.40 -8.27
CA TYR A 187 9.42 -2.92 -7.12
C TYR A 187 10.68 -3.75 -6.88
N THR A 188 10.65 -5.07 -7.08
CA THR A 188 11.83 -5.93 -6.92
C THR A 188 12.89 -5.61 -7.96
N CYS A 189 12.50 -5.40 -9.22
CA CYS A 189 13.44 -4.99 -10.27
C CYS A 189 14.12 -3.68 -9.94
N LEU A 190 13.35 -2.68 -9.48
CA LEU A 190 13.87 -1.39 -9.06
C LEU A 190 14.82 -1.50 -7.86
N GLU A 191 14.40 -2.22 -6.83
CA GLU A 191 15.10 -2.33 -5.55
C GLU A 191 16.39 -3.13 -5.69
N GLN A 192 16.40 -4.20 -6.49
CA GLN A 192 17.62 -4.95 -6.76
C GLN A 192 18.62 -4.13 -7.59
N LEU A 193 18.16 -3.43 -8.64
CA LEU A 193 19.01 -2.58 -9.46
C LEU A 193 19.70 -1.49 -8.62
N GLN A 194 18.95 -0.84 -7.74
CA GLN A 194 19.51 0.19 -6.85
C GLN A 194 20.31 -0.43 -5.71
N GLY A 195 19.80 -1.46 -5.04
CA GLY A 195 20.37 -2.04 -3.85
C GLY A 195 21.80 -2.52 -4.03
N VAL A 196 22.06 -3.29 -5.10
CA VAL A 196 23.42 -3.80 -5.38
C VAL A 196 24.39 -2.71 -5.84
N SER A 197 23.89 -1.52 -6.13
CA SER A 197 24.64 -0.39 -6.68
C SER A 197 24.66 0.84 -5.75
N ILE A 198 24.22 0.70 -4.50
CA ILE A 198 24.14 1.82 -3.54
C ILE A 198 25.46 2.59 -3.42
N PRO A 199 26.65 1.95 -3.36
CA PRO A 199 27.91 2.71 -3.27
C PRO A 199 28.10 3.70 -4.42
N ALA A 200 27.73 3.34 -5.66
CA ALA A 200 27.79 4.24 -6.81
C ALA A 200 26.73 5.36 -6.70
N LEU A 201 25.52 5.02 -6.30
CA LEU A 201 24.40 5.97 -6.12
C LEU A 201 24.64 6.95 -4.96
N MET A 202 25.39 6.56 -3.93
CA MET A 202 25.76 7.39 -2.78
C MET A 202 27.08 8.13 -2.98
N SER A 203 27.76 7.95 -4.13
CA SER A 203 28.90 8.79 -4.51
C SER A 203 28.49 10.25 -4.67
N LEU A 204 29.48 11.15 -4.72
CA LEU A 204 29.20 12.58 -4.95
C LEU A 204 28.44 12.80 -6.27
N ASP A 205 28.87 12.15 -7.35
CA ASP A 205 28.21 12.25 -8.65
C ASP A 205 26.78 11.66 -8.59
N GLY A 206 26.58 10.54 -7.89
CA GLY A 206 25.27 9.93 -7.69
C GLY A 206 24.30 10.81 -6.90
N THR A 207 24.79 11.43 -5.83
CA THR A 207 23.99 12.37 -5.03
C THR A 207 23.61 13.62 -5.83
N LEU A 208 24.56 14.19 -6.59
CA LEU A 208 24.31 15.36 -7.44
C LEU A 208 23.32 15.04 -8.57
N TRP A 209 23.45 13.85 -9.17
CA TRP A 209 22.48 13.40 -10.17
C TRP A 209 21.09 13.29 -9.57
N ARG A 210 20.96 12.65 -8.41
CA ARG A 210 19.67 12.49 -7.74
C ARG A 210 18.97 13.82 -7.47
N MET A 211 19.71 14.83 -6.96
CA MET A 211 19.16 16.17 -6.72
C MET A 211 18.59 16.79 -8.00
N LYS A 212 19.27 16.63 -9.13
CA LYS A 212 18.79 17.10 -10.44
C LYS A 212 17.56 16.35 -10.90
N TYR A 213 17.59 15.03 -10.82
CA TYR A 213 16.46 14.21 -11.19
C TYR A 213 15.21 14.54 -10.35
N GLU A 214 15.35 14.65 -9.03
CA GLU A 214 14.26 15.04 -8.12
C GLU A 214 13.76 16.48 -8.37
N SER A 215 14.57 17.34 -8.97
CA SER A 215 14.15 18.68 -9.40
C SER A 215 13.50 18.73 -10.79
N GLY A 216 13.28 17.58 -11.42
CA GLY A 216 12.59 17.45 -12.70
C GLY A 216 13.49 17.44 -13.94
N GLU A 217 14.83 17.32 -13.79
CA GLU A 217 15.71 17.04 -14.92
C GLU A 217 15.60 15.57 -15.31
N ALA A 218 15.10 15.28 -16.52
CA ALA A 218 14.94 13.93 -17.01
C ALA A 218 16.27 13.26 -17.40
N GLY A 219 16.32 11.91 -17.24
CA GLY A 219 17.38 11.05 -17.74
C GLY A 219 18.45 10.67 -16.71
N LEU A 220 19.33 9.79 -17.14
CA LEU A 220 20.39 9.23 -16.32
C LEU A 220 21.70 10.03 -16.49
N ASP A 221 22.56 9.97 -15.49
CA ASP A 221 23.91 10.54 -15.54
C ASP A 221 24.89 9.58 -16.19
N GLU A 222 25.71 10.07 -17.11
CA GLU A 222 26.68 9.27 -17.87
C GLU A 222 27.86 8.77 -17.02
N LYS A 223 28.05 9.27 -15.80
CA LYS A 223 29.15 8.83 -14.93
C LYS A 223 28.74 7.75 -13.94
N VAL A 224 27.52 7.81 -13.45
CA VAL A 224 27.03 6.95 -12.37
C VAL A 224 26.28 5.74 -12.92
N TRP A 225 25.30 5.96 -13.77
CA TRP A 225 24.39 4.92 -14.21
C TRP A 225 24.99 3.82 -15.06
N PRO A 226 26.02 4.06 -15.89
CA PRO A 226 26.76 2.96 -16.51
C PRO A 226 27.33 1.98 -15.48
N GLN A 227 27.86 2.48 -14.34
CA GLN A 227 28.38 1.65 -13.25
C GLN A 227 27.28 0.86 -12.56
N VAL A 228 26.08 1.46 -12.41
CA VAL A 228 24.90 0.80 -11.82
C VAL A 228 24.49 -0.43 -12.66
N PHE A 229 24.38 -0.25 -13.97
CA PHE A 229 24.00 -1.35 -14.87
C PHE A 229 25.09 -2.40 -15.04
N GLU A 230 26.36 -2.00 -15.09
CA GLU A 230 27.49 -2.92 -15.13
C GLU A 230 27.52 -3.80 -13.88
N ARG A 231 27.40 -3.18 -12.69
CA ARG A 231 27.34 -3.90 -11.41
C ARG A 231 26.14 -4.84 -11.33
N PHE A 232 24.99 -4.41 -11.83
CA PHE A 232 23.80 -5.26 -11.85
C PHE A 232 23.96 -6.45 -12.81
N GLU A 233 24.59 -6.27 -13.96
CA GLU A 233 24.92 -7.37 -14.89
C GLU A 233 25.85 -8.40 -14.25
N GLU A 234 26.88 -7.95 -13.51
CA GLU A 234 27.75 -8.84 -12.73
C GLU A 234 26.93 -9.61 -11.68
N TYR A 235 26.14 -8.90 -10.89
CA TYR A 235 25.33 -9.48 -9.84
C TYR A 235 24.40 -10.59 -10.33
N ILE A 236 23.63 -10.38 -11.41
CA ILE A 236 22.71 -11.41 -11.94
C ILE A 236 23.44 -12.65 -12.47
N LYS A 237 24.68 -12.49 -12.94
CA LYS A 237 25.55 -13.63 -13.32
C LYS A 237 26.04 -14.38 -12.08
N ASP A 238 26.51 -13.66 -11.07
CA ASP A 238 27.09 -14.22 -9.84
C ASP A 238 26.07 -15.01 -9.00
N ILE A 239 24.82 -14.52 -8.94
CA ILE A 239 23.72 -15.23 -8.25
C ILE A 239 23.04 -16.30 -9.12
N ASN A 240 23.57 -16.57 -10.31
CA ASN A 240 23.09 -17.60 -11.22
C ASN A 240 21.60 -17.50 -11.54
N VAL A 241 21.15 -16.33 -12.04
CA VAL A 241 19.78 -16.15 -12.55
C VAL A 241 19.58 -17.03 -13.78
N LEU A 242 18.52 -17.81 -13.79
CA LEU A 242 18.20 -18.74 -14.88
C LEU A 242 17.15 -18.16 -15.85
N PRO A 243 17.17 -18.60 -17.11
CA PRO A 243 16.07 -18.28 -18.03
C PRO A 243 14.73 -18.70 -17.45
N GLY A 244 13.78 -17.76 -17.41
CA GLY A 244 12.46 -17.97 -16.81
C GLY A 244 12.32 -17.44 -15.37
N ASP A 245 13.39 -17.14 -14.66
CA ASP A 245 13.32 -16.54 -13.33
C ASP A 245 12.61 -15.18 -13.37
N SER A 246 12.67 -14.45 -14.50
CA SER A 246 11.96 -13.19 -14.72
C SER A 246 10.44 -13.29 -14.57
N GLU A 247 9.88 -14.49 -14.67
CA GLU A 247 8.45 -14.77 -14.54
C GLU A 247 8.04 -15.16 -13.09
N LEU A 248 9.00 -15.37 -12.21
CA LEU A 248 8.74 -15.74 -10.82
C LEU A 248 8.13 -14.56 -10.07
N GLY A 249 6.98 -14.79 -9.45
CA GLY A 249 6.34 -13.85 -8.54
C GLY A 249 6.36 -14.36 -7.10
N TRP A 250 5.89 -13.54 -6.18
CA TRP A 250 5.85 -13.86 -4.75
C TRP A 250 5.19 -15.23 -4.46
N VAL A 251 4.10 -15.55 -5.14
CA VAL A 251 3.38 -16.82 -4.98
C VAL A 251 4.21 -18.04 -5.40
N ASP A 252 5.17 -17.85 -6.29
CA ASP A 252 6.05 -18.91 -6.77
C ASP A 252 7.23 -19.12 -5.81
N ILE A 253 7.86 -18.03 -5.35
CA ILE A 253 9.09 -18.08 -4.56
C ILE A 253 8.87 -18.32 -3.06
N ASN A 254 7.83 -17.75 -2.48
CA ASN A 254 7.61 -17.82 -1.05
C ASN A 254 7.40 -19.27 -0.54
N PRO A 255 6.63 -20.15 -1.20
CA PRO A 255 6.54 -21.55 -0.79
C PRO A 255 7.87 -22.29 -0.91
N VAL A 256 8.71 -21.97 -1.90
CA VAL A 256 10.05 -22.56 -2.08
C VAL A 256 10.95 -22.21 -0.90
N PHE A 257 10.99 -20.93 -0.53
CA PHE A 257 11.75 -20.46 0.62
C PHE A 257 11.27 -21.07 1.95
N LEU A 258 9.96 -21.09 2.17
CA LEU A 258 9.34 -21.63 3.39
C LEU A 258 9.61 -23.14 3.57
N ARG A 259 9.72 -23.90 2.47
CA ARG A 259 10.09 -25.33 2.54
C ARG A 259 11.59 -25.57 2.71
N GLY A 260 12.40 -24.52 2.77
CA GLY A 260 13.86 -24.63 2.87
C GLY A 260 14.52 -25.15 1.59
N GLU A 261 13.93 -24.88 0.43
CA GLU A 261 14.47 -25.20 -0.89
C GLU A 261 15.33 -24.06 -1.47
N ALA A 262 15.26 -22.87 -0.84
CA ALA A 262 16.12 -21.73 -1.11
C ALA A 262 16.69 -21.17 0.20
N ALA A 263 17.96 -20.72 0.16
CA ALA A 263 18.68 -20.26 1.35
C ALA A 263 18.51 -18.77 1.61
N VAL A 264 18.43 -17.96 0.57
CA VAL A 264 18.29 -16.52 0.64
C VAL A 264 17.23 -16.05 -0.36
N MET A 265 16.44 -15.05 0.04
CA MET A 265 15.54 -14.33 -0.85
C MET A 265 15.64 -12.81 -0.60
N ARG A 266 15.21 -12.00 -1.54
CA ARG A 266 14.98 -10.58 -1.26
C ARG A 266 13.70 -10.43 -0.44
N GLY A 267 13.68 -9.48 0.48
CA GLY A 267 12.46 -9.12 1.22
C GLY A 267 12.68 -7.99 2.22
N THR A 268 11.69 -7.81 3.07
CA THR A 268 11.64 -6.71 4.04
C THR A 268 11.77 -7.20 5.48
N ALA A 269 12.01 -6.27 6.40
CA ALA A 269 12.02 -6.58 7.83
C ALA A 269 10.68 -7.16 8.31
N ASN A 270 9.56 -6.72 7.71
CA ASN A 270 8.24 -7.27 8.02
C ASN A 270 8.11 -8.73 7.59
N ASP A 271 8.70 -9.12 6.46
CA ASP A 271 8.67 -10.51 5.99
C ASP A 271 9.38 -11.44 6.98
N CYS A 272 10.52 -11.02 7.54
CA CYS A 272 11.19 -11.77 8.60
C CYS A 272 10.29 -12.03 9.81
N LYS A 273 9.55 -11.01 10.24
CA LYS A 273 8.61 -11.12 11.36
C LYS A 273 7.45 -12.07 11.03
N VAL A 274 6.87 -11.95 9.83
CA VAL A 274 5.79 -12.83 9.36
C VAL A 274 6.27 -14.28 9.30
N MET A 275 7.45 -14.53 8.74
CA MET A 275 8.01 -15.89 8.63
C MET A 275 8.23 -16.53 10.00
N LEU A 276 8.74 -15.77 10.97
CA LEU A 276 8.89 -16.26 12.33
C LEU A 276 7.53 -16.50 13.02
N SER A 277 6.63 -15.53 12.96
CA SER A 277 5.37 -15.59 13.72
C SER A 277 4.37 -16.60 13.18
N GLN A 278 4.29 -16.77 11.86
CA GLN A 278 3.30 -17.64 11.22
C GLN A 278 3.85 -19.05 10.93
N TYR A 279 5.13 -19.16 10.60
CA TYR A 279 5.73 -20.43 10.15
C TYR A 279 6.80 -20.97 11.10
N GLY A 280 7.17 -20.20 12.13
CA GLY A 280 8.26 -20.59 13.04
C GLY A 280 9.63 -20.64 12.36
N LEU A 281 9.78 -20.06 11.16
CA LEU A 281 11.02 -20.06 10.41
C LEU A 281 11.97 -19.00 10.95
N ARG A 282 13.16 -19.40 11.38
CA ARG A 282 14.20 -18.49 11.84
C ARG A 282 14.86 -17.79 10.65
N THR A 283 14.61 -16.51 10.52
CA THR A 283 15.17 -15.69 9.44
C THR A 283 15.92 -14.47 9.99
N ALA A 284 16.81 -13.91 9.18
CA ALA A 284 17.46 -12.65 9.47
C ALA A 284 17.61 -11.80 8.20
N MET A 285 17.51 -10.48 8.38
CA MET A 285 17.87 -9.52 7.35
C MET A 285 19.38 -9.46 7.18
N LEU A 286 19.82 -9.44 5.93
CA LEU A 286 21.18 -9.19 5.50
C LEU A 286 21.23 -7.93 4.63
N PRO A 287 22.35 -7.19 4.64
CA PRO A 287 22.47 -5.97 3.84
C PRO A 287 22.66 -6.28 2.35
N TYR A 288 22.58 -5.27 1.51
CA TYR A 288 23.23 -5.27 0.22
C TYR A 288 24.73 -5.13 0.44
N TYR A 289 25.47 -6.13 0.00
CA TYR A 289 26.89 -6.27 0.31
C TYR A 289 27.76 -5.44 -0.62
N GLY A 290 28.71 -4.72 -0.02
CA GLY A 290 29.81 -4.07 -0.71
C GLY A 290 31.06 -4.94 -0.76
N GLU A 291 32.19 -4.36 -1.25
CA GLU A 291 33.47 -5.06 -1.31
C GLU A 291 34.01 -5.39 0.10
N THR A 292 33.69 -4.57 1.07
CA THR A 292 34.05 -4.76 2.48
C THR A 292 32.81 -4.59 3.36
N SER A 293 32.88 -5.03 4.61
CA SER A 293 31.78 -4.82 5.57
C SER A 293 31.45 -3.33 5.79
N ASP A 294 32.45 -2.44 5.60
CA ASP A 294 32.29 -1.01 5.71
C ASP A 294 31.46 -0.41 4.57
N ASP A 295 31.33 -1.14 3.46
CA ASP A 295 30.58 -0.72 2.27
C ASP A 295 29.19 -1.37 2.17
N ASN A 296 28.76 -2.04 3.23
CA ASN A 296 27.44 -2.65 3.31
C ASN A 296 26.35 -1.59 3.53
N TRP A 297 25.23 -1.73 2.85
CA TRP A 297 24.11 -0.80 2.90
C TRP A 297 22.77 -1.50 3.05
N ILE A 298 21.80 -0.79 3.58
CA ILE A 298 20.39 -1.17 3.55
C ILE A 298 19.65 -0.21 2.65
N LEU A 299 18.77 -0.73 1.83
CA LEU A 299 17.79 0.06 1.12
C LEU A 299 16.61 0.32 2.05
N THR A 300 16.14 1.57 2.09
CA THR A 300 14.99 1.96 2.89
C THR A 300 13.98 2.72 2.04
N TYR A 301 12.76 2.74 2.49
CA TYR A 301 11.72 3.61 1.97
C TYR A 301 10.70 3.90 3.06
N PRO A 302 10.03 5.07 3.01
CA PRO A 302 8.94 5.32 3.95
C PRO A 302 7.85 4.27 3.80
N LEU A 303 7.33 3.79 4.91
CA LEU A 303 6.12 2.97 4.92
C LEU A 303 5.01 3.71 4.18
N CYS A 304 4.89 4.99 4.47
CA CYS A 304 4.11 5.95 3.67
C CYS A 304 4.60 7.38 3.93
N GLN A 305 4.15 8.30 3.08
CA GLN A 305 4.31 9.74 3.24
C GLN A 305 2.98 10.33 3.72
N LEU A 306 3.04 11.41 4.50
CA LEU A 306 1.89 12.12 5.00
C LEU A 306 1.94 13.59 4.58
N ALA A 307 0.79 14.13 4.15
CA ALA A 307 0.62 15.54 3.84
C ALA A 307 -0.69 16.08 4.41
N VAL A 308 -0.78 17.41 4.52
CA VAL A 308 -1.95 18.14 4.99
C VAL A 308 -2.53 18.98 3.86
N SER A 309 -3.83 18.94 3.69
CA SER A 309 -4.53 19.79 2.72
C SER A 309 -4.39 21.27 3.06
N ARG A 310 -4.14 22.12 2.06
CA ARG A 310 -4.13 23.56 2.25
C ARG A 310 -5.49 24.13 2.71
N ASN A 311 -6.60 23.43 2.45
CA ASN A 311 -7.92 23.85 2.90
C ASN A 311 -8.01 24.02 4.42
N VAL A 312 -7.14 23.30 5.17
CA VAL A 312 -7.04 23.41 6.63
C VAL A 312 -6.62 24.82 7.07
N GLU A 313 -5.87 25.56 6.26
CA GLU A 313 -5.41 26.92 6.58
C GLU A 313 -6.54 27.96 6.62
N ALA A 314 -7.71 27.63 6.06
CA ALA A 314 -8.86 28.54 6.06
C ALA A 314 -9.56 28.65 7.43
N ASP A 315 -9.31 27.69 8.35
CA ASP A 315 -9.87 27.64 9.70
C ASP A 315 -8.74 27.43 10.71
N SER A 316 -8.43 28.46 11.49
CA SER A 316 -7.31 28.43 12.43
C SER A 316 -7.49 27.43 13.58
N GLU A 317 -8.73 27.15 14.01
CA GLU A 317 -9.02 26.18 15.07
C GLU A 317 -8.81 24.75 14.54
N LYS A 318 -9.28 24.48 13.33
CA LYS A 318 -9.06 23.23 12.61
C LYS A 318 -7.57 23.03 12.34
N GLN A 319 -6.86 24.07 11.89
CA GLN A 319 -5.43 24.02 11.64
C GLN A 319 -4.65 23.64 12.91
N GLU A 320 -4.96 24.26 14.04
CA GLU A 320 -4.33 23.93 15.33
C GLU A 320 -4.60 22.48 15.72
N ALA A 321 -5.82 22.00 15.55
CA ALA A 321 -6.21 20.62 15.83
C ALA A 321 -5.45 19.63 14.92
N VAL A 322 -5.38 19.88 13.63
CA VAL A 322 -4.64 19.06 12.66
C VAL A 322 -3.15 19.01 13.02
N MET A 323 -2.53 20.15 13.36
CA MET A 323 -1.13 20.17 13.76
C MET A 323 -0.85 19.42 15.07
N LYS A 324 -1.80 19.41 16.02
CA LYS A 324 -1.71 18.57 17.22
C LYS A 324 -1.79 17.08 16.88
N VAL A 325 -2.70 16.69 16.01
CA VAL A 325 -2.82 15.31 15.49
C VAL A 325 -1.52 14.90 14.78
N LEU A 326 -0.97 15.78 13.95
CA LEU A 326 0.31 15.53 13.28
C LEU A 326 1.45 15.29 14.28
N SER A 327 1.58 16.16 15.27
CA SER A 327 2.60 16.03 16.32
C SER A 327 2.46 14.73 17.09
N ALA A 328 1.24 14.27 17.35
CA ALA A 328 0.99 12.98 17.97
C ALA A 328 1.41 11.82 17.05
N ILE A 329 1.06 11.85 15.76
CA ILE A 329 1.45 10.81 14.79
C ILE A 329 2.98 10.70 14.68
N PHE A 330 3.70 11.81 14.71
CA PHE A 330 5.16 11.84 14.63
C PHE A 330 5.87 11.72 15.99
N SER A 331 5.14 11.52 17.09
CA SER A 331 5.70 11.10 18.38
C SER A 331 6.20 9.66 18.33
N GLU A 332 6.99 9.24 19.31
CA GLU A 332 7.43 7.84 19.43
C GLU A 332 6.25 6.88 19.47
N GLU A 333 5.23 7.15 20.26
CA GLU A 333 4.04 6.29 20.34
C GLU A 333 3.26 6.28 19.04
N GLY A 334 3.06 7.44 18.38
CA GLY A 334 2.39 7.51 17.08
C GLY A 334 3.13 6.72 16.01
N GLN A 335 4.45 6.83 15.93
CA GLN A 335 5.26 6.09 14.97
C GLN A 335 5.20 4.57 15.22
N ARG A 336 5.17 4.14 16.49
CA ARG A 336 4.95 2.72 16.83
C ARG A 336 3.56 2.22 16.37
N ARG A 337 2.51 3.05 16.48
CA ARG A 337 1.17 2.72 16.00
C ARG A 337 1.10 2.66 14.47
N VAL A 338 1.79 3.57 13.78
CA VAL A 338 1.91 3.53 12.32
C VAL A 338 2.58 2.24 11.86
N ALA A 339 3.66 1.85 12.53
CA ALA A 339 4.38 0.63 12.22
C ALA A 339 3.58 -0.65 12.51
N SER A 340 2.47 -0.57 13.25
CA SER A 340 1.62 -1.72 13.61
C SER A 340 2.40 -2.92 14.16
N GLY A 341 3.50 -2.63 14.90
CA GLY A 341 4.40 -3.66 15.44
C GLY A 341 5.26 -4.37 14.38
N THR A 342 5.38 -3.84 13.17
CA THR A 342 6.39 -4.29 12.21
C THR A 342 7.78 -3.87 12.65
N SER A 343 8.81 -4.57 12.20
CA SER A 343 10.21 -4.23 12.47
C SER A 343 10.65 -3.11 11.52
N VAL A 344 10.33 -1.86 11.86
CA VAL A 344 10.66 -0.68 11.05
C VAL A 344 11.51 0.30 11.85
N LEU A 345 12.26 1.13 11.14
CA LEU A 345 12.99 2.27 11.70
C LEU A 345 12.14 3.53 11.64
N SER A 346 12.55 4.57 12.36
CA SER A 346 11.98 5.91 12.19
C SER A 346 13.01 6.85 11.57
N TYR A 347 12.56 7.70 10.64
CA TYR A 347 13.37 8.81 10.15
C TYR A 347 13.45 9.98 11.14
N ASN A 348 12.65 9.91 12.23
CA ASN A 348 12.67 10.89 13.30
C ASN A 348 13.73 10.51 14.34
N LYS A 349 14.75 11.36 14.51
CA LYS A 349 15.88 11.16 15.44
C LYS A 349 15.47 11.09 16.92
N ASN A 350 14.26 11.53 17.28
CA ASN A 350 13.73 11.49 18.63
C ASN A 350 12.94 10.20 18.91
N VAL A 351 12.78 9.32 17.92
CA VAL A 351 12.04 8.06 18.04
C VAL A 351 13.03 6.91 18.06
N ASN A 352 13.09 6.18 19.15
CA ASN A 352 13.91 4.99 19.27
C ASN A 352 13.04 3.74 19.04
N MET A 353 13.33 3.03 17.96
CA MET A 353 12.72 1.73 17.66
C MET A 353 13.76 0.66 17.96
N GLU A 354 13.49 -0.22 18.92
CA GLU A 354 14.37 -1.35 19.20
C GLU A 354 14.39 -2.31 18.02
N LEU A 355 15.60 -2.64 17.54
CA LEU A 355 15.78 -3.63 16.49
C LEU A 355 15.45 -5.02 17.01
N SER A 356 14.66 -5.77 16.26
CA SER A 356 14.42 -7.18 16.55
C SER A 356 15.66 -8.04 16.30
N ASP A 357 15.70 -9.24 16.89
CA ASP A 357 16.80 -10.20 16.68
C ASP A 357 17.04 -10.51 15.20
N SER A 358 16.00 -10.47 14.37
CA SER A 358 16.12 -10.67 12.93
C SER A 358 16.88 -9.56 12.20
N LEU A 359 17.06 -8.40 12.82
CA LEU A 359 17.78 -7.25 12.24
C LEU A 359 19.22 -7.10 12.76
N LYS A 360 19.73 -8.03 13.56
CA LYS A 360 21.06 -7.92 14.17
C LYS A 360 22.22 -7.81 13.16
N TYR A 361 22.09 -8.40 11.97
CA TYR A 361 23.13 -8.37 10.94
C TYR A 361 23.12 -7.09 10.10
N VAL A 362 22.09 -6.27 10.25
CA VAL A 362 21.99 -4.94 9.62
C VAL A 362 22.12 -3.80 10.63
N ALA A 363 22.32 -4.13 11.93
CA ALA A 363 22.45 -3.15 12.99
C ALA A 363 23.61 -2.15 12.75
N GLU A 364 24.74 -2.63 12.24
CA GLU A 364 25.88 -1.79 11.93
C GLU A 364 25.58 -0.78 10.80
N CYS A 365 24.82 -1.17 9.79
CA CYS A 365 24.36 -0.26 8.76
C CYS A 365 23.46 0.83 9.36
N VAL A 366 22.59 0.47 10.29
CA VAL A 366 21.73 1.43 11.01
C VAL A 366 22.56 2.40 11.85
N ASP A 367 23.49 1.90 12.63
CA ASP A 367 24.37 2.69 13.51
C ASP A 367 25.26 3.67 12.73
N ARG A 368 25.72 3.26 11.55
CA ARG A 368 26.54 4.08 10.64
C ARG A 368 25.73 4.97 9.74
N ASN A 369 24.38 4.88 9.79
CA ASN A 369 23.48 5.58 8.86
C ASN A 369 23.73 5.22 7.39
N HIS A 370 24.15 3.97 7.12
CA HIS A 370 24.25 3.40 5.77
C HIS A 370 22.86 2.94 5.28
N LEU A 371 21.95 3.90 5.23
CA LEU A 371 20.55 3.75 4.87
C LEU A 371 20.31 4.53 3.57
N TYR A 372 20.12 3.82 2.47
CA TYR A 372 19.82 4.44 1.18
C TYR A 372 18.29 4.53 1.00
N MET A 373 17.74 5.74 0.93
CA MET A 373 16.33 5.92 0.56
C MET A 373 16.18 5.69 -0.94
N ARG A 374 15.48 4.63 -1.32
CA ARG A 374 15.27 4.31 -2.75
C ARG A 374 14.63 5.47 -3.50
N LEU A 375 15.04 5.66 -4.74
CA LEU A 375 14.33 6.50 -5.68
C LEU A 375 13.17 5.69 -6.28
N ALA A 376 11.95 6.20 -6.20
CA ALA A 376 10.75 5.49 -6.62
C ALA A 376 9.72 6.45 -7.19
N SER A 377 9.85 6.80 -8.47
CA SER A 377 8.77 7.41 -9.25
C SER A 377 7.97 6.34 -9.98
N THR A 378 6.74 6.67 -10.37
CA THR A 378 5.89 5.77 -11.16
C THR A 378 6.59 5.34 -12.45
N GLU A 379 7.25 6.28 -13.11
CA GLU A 379 8.02 6.04 -14.32
C GLU A 379 9.23 5.14 -14.05
N PHE A 380 9.99 5.40 -12.98
CA PHE A 380 11.15 4.60 -12.63
C PHE A 380 10.79 3.13 -12.34
N PHE A 381 9.65 2.86 -11.73
CA PHE A 381 9.18 1.49 -11.53
C PHE A 381 8.96 0.76 -12.85
N SER A 382 8.22 1.37 -13.77
CA SER A 382 7.87 0.70 -15.03
C SER A 382 9.08 0.52 -15.94
N VAL A 383 9.95 1.52 -16.04
CA VAL A 383 11.19 1.45 -16.84
C VAL A 383 12.16 0.43 -16.26
N SER A 384 12.33 0.39 -14.91
CA SER A 384 13.14 -0.62 -14.24
C SER A 384 12.64 -2.03 -14.54
N LYS A 385 11.34 -2.27 -14.42
CA LYS A 385 10.75 -3.58 -14.73
C LYS A 385 11.07 -4.03 -16.16
N ASN A 386 10.82 -3.16 -17.11
CA ASN A 386 11.00 -3.50 -18.53
C ASN A 386 12.48 -3.79 -18.86
N THR A 387 13.38 -2.95 -18.38
CA THR A 387 14.81 -3.06 -18.69
C THR A 387 15.45 -4.25 -17.96
N VAL A 388 15.18 -4.40 -16.65
CA VAL A 388 15.72 -5.52 -15.85
C VAL A 388 15.23 -6.85 -16.41
N THR A 389 13.93 -6.98 -16.77
CA THR A 389 13.42 -8.22 -17.39
C THR A 389 14.22 -8.61 -18.62
N LYS A 390 14.57 -7.67 -19.49
CA LYS A 390 15.38 -7.93 -20.70
C LYS A 390 16.82 -8.33 -20.36
N MET A 391 17.40 -7.75 -19.31
CA MET A 391 18.72 -8.18 -18.81
C MET A 391 18.70 -9.62 -18.28
N LEU A 392 17.69 -9.96 -17.46
CA LEU A 392 17.49 -11.30 -16.91
C LEU A 392 17.32 -12.37 -18.01
N ASN A 393 16.64 -12.01 -19.10
CA ASN A 393 16.43 -12.89 -20.25
C ASN A 393 17.65 -12.93 -21.21
N GLY A 394 18.70 -12.16 -20.94
CA GLY A 394 19.90 -12.09 -21.78
C GLY A 394 19.69 -11.35 -23.11
N GLU A 395 18.62 -10.57 -23.21
CA GLU A 395 18.32 -9.75 -24.39
C GLU A 395 19.17 -8.48 -24.44
N TYR A 396 19.47 -7.91 -23.26
CA TYR A 396 20.30 -6.71 -23.10
C TYR A 396 21.54 -7.02 -22.24
N GLY A 397 22.70 -6.54 -22.72
CA GLY A 397 23.83 -6.29 -21.85
C GLY A 397 23.68 -4.95 -21.10
N TRP A 398 24.58 -4.64 -20.21
CA TRP A 398 24.50 -3.43 -19.39
C TRP A 398 24.44 -2.13 -20.20
N LYS A 399 25.13 -2.06 -21.37
CA LYS A 399 25.14 -0.86 -22.22
C LYS A 399 23.79 -0.61 -22.86
N GLU A 400 23.24 -1.63 -23.48
CA GLU A 400 21.91 -1.57 -24.11
C GLU A 400 20.84 -1.25 -23.06
N ALA A 401 20.98 -1.83 -21.86
CA ALA A 401 20.08 -1.59 -20.75
C ALA A 401 20.13 -0.12 -20.28
N TYR A 402 21.33 0.44 -20.11
CA TYR A 402 21.52 1.85 -19.74
C TYR A 402 20.94 2.79 -20.82
N GLU A 403 21.28 2.57 -22.10
CA GLU A 403 20.81 3.40 -23.21
C GLU A 403 19.28 3.37 -23.36
N GLU A 404 18.68 2.17 -23.21
CA GLU A 404 17.22 2.00 -23.26
C GLU A 404 16.53 2.67 -22.10
N PHE A 405 17.06 2.48 -20.88
CA PHE A 405 16.52 3.09 -19.68
C PHE A 405 16.54 4.62 -19.77
N ASP A 406 17.70 5.21 -20.14
CA ASP A 406 17.83 6.66 -20.29
C ASP A 406 16.89 7.20 -21.38
N ARG A 407 16.78 6.48 -22.50
CA ARG A 407 15.85 6.84 -23.59
C ARG A 407 14.40 6.81 -23.11
N ALA A 408 14.01 5.79 -22.33
CA ALA A 408 12.66 5.66 -21.83
C ALA A 408 12.30 6.78 -20.84
N LEU A 409 13.24 7.15 -19.95
CA LEU A 409 13.05 8.28 -19.03
C LEU A 409 12.97 9.65 -19.72
N ARG A 410 13.54 9.80 -20.91
CA ARG A 410 13.51 11.04 -21.70
C ARG A 410 12.38 11.07 -22.72
N ALA A 411 11.65 9.96 -22.87
CA ALA A 411 10.56 9.88 -23.84
C ALA A 411 9.43 10.83 -23.43
N GLU A 412 8.96 11.63 -24.39
CA GLU A 412 7.71 12.34 -24.18
C GLU A 412 6.58 11.32 -24.06
N PRO A 413 5.61 11.53 -23.14
CA PRO A 413 4.44 10.67 -23.01
C PRO A 413 3.76 10.49 -24.38
N ASP A 414 3.37 9.25 -24.70
CA ASP A 414 2.63 9.00 -25.93
C ASP A 414 1.33 9.82 -25.93
N PRO A 415 1.12 10.72 -26.90
CA PRO A 415 -0.13 11.49 -26.98
C PRO A 415 -1.38 10.60 -26.99
N ALA A 416 -1.27 9.34 -27.44
CA ALA A 416 -2.35 8.38 -27.40
C ALA A 416 -2.74 7.95 -25.98
N GLU A 417 -1.79 7.94 -25.04
CA GLU A 417 -2.05 7.63 -23.64
C GLU A 417 -2.96 8.67 -22.96
N GLY A 418 -2.96 9.91 -23.44
CA GLY A 418 -3.82 10.99 -22.99
C GLY A 418 -5.24 10.98 -23.56
N ILE A 419 -5.55 10.07 -24.51
CA ILE A 419 -6.86 10.01 -25.14
C ILE A 419 -7.86 9.31 -24.19
N ALA A 420 -8.94 10.02 -23.87
CA ALA A 420 -10.04 9.43 -23.11
C ALA A 420 -10.74 8.34 -23.95
N ILE A 421 -10.90 7.15 -23.37
CA ILE A 421 -11.60 6.03 -24.01
C ILE A 421 -13.08 5.94 -23.57
N ILE A 422 -13.44 6.56 -22.45
CA ILE A 422 -14.83 6.74 -22.02
C ILE A 422 -15.03 8.12 -21.37
N GLU A 423 -16.30 8.53 -21.26
CA GLU A 423 -16.76 9.70 -20.54
C GLU A 423 -17.71 9.24 -19.43
N GLN A 424 -17.22 9.18 -18.19
CA GLN A 424 -17.99 8.72 -17.04
C GLN A 424 -19.01 9.77 -16.59
N GLN A 425 -20.28 9.39 -16.50
CA GLN A 425 -21.38 10.33 -16.25
C GLN A 425 -21.64 10.60 -14.77
N GLU A 426 -21.35 9.63 -13.91
CA GLU A 426 -21.62 9.68 -12.47
C GLU A 426 -20.39 9.33 -11.64
N ALA A 427 -20.29 9.91 -10.45
CA ALA A 427 -19.23 9.60 -9.49
C ALA A 427 -19.71 8.59 -8.45
N TYR A 428 -18.81 7.69 -8.01
CA TYR A 428 -19.10 6.67 -7.01
C TYR A 428 -18.04 6.68 -5.91
N PRO A 429 -18.43 6.85 -4.63
CA PRO A 429 -17.48 6.91 -3.53
C PRO A 429 -16.86 5.54 -3.20
N ILE A 430 -15.69 5.58 -2.57
CA ILE A 430 -14.98 4.39 -2.07
C ILE A 430 -15.33 4.06 -0.61
N THR A 431 -16.06 4.93 0.08
CA THR A 431 -16.48 4.68 1.47
C THR A 431 -17.55 3.60 1.54
N PHE A 432 -17.47 2.75 2.56
CA PHE A 432 -18.46 1.71 2.82
C PHE A 432 -19.81 2.35 3.21
N THR A 433 -20.88 1.88 2.61
CA THR A 433 -22.28 2.25 2.89
C THR A 433 -23.05 1.02 3.40
N GLU A 434 -24.31 1.18 3.75
CA GLU A 434 -25.19 0.07 4.15
C GLU A 434 -25.35 -1.03 3.06
N HIS A 435 -24.98 -0.70 1.82
CA HIS A 435 -25.08 -1.61 0.66
C HIS A 435 -23.73 -2.01 0.09
N GLY A 436 -22.63 -1.66 0.76
CA GLY A 436 -21.27 -1.95 0.35
C GLY A 436 -20.50 -0.72 -0.14
N ILE A 437 -19.46 -0.93 -0.92
CA ILE A 437 -18.58 0.12 -1.48
C ILE A 437 -19.01 0.43 -2.91
N PRO A 438 -19.60 1.63 -3.19
CA PRO A 438 -20.15 1.94 -4.50
C PRO A 438 -19.13 1.86 -5.65
N ALA A 439 -17.90 2.38 -5.47
CA ALA A 439 -16.88 2.31 -6.52
C ALA A 439 -16.47 0.86 -6.84
N ALA A 440 -16.30 0.01 -5.83
CA ALA A 440 -15.98 -1.40 -6.01
C ALA A 440 -17.13 -2.17 -6.68
N SER A 441 -18.37 -1.91 -6.25
CA SER A 441 -19.57 -2.48 -6.87
C SER A 441 -19.69 -2.10 -8.35
N SER A 442 -19.48 -0.82 -8.68
CA SER A 442 -19.49 -0.33 -10.07
C SER A 442 -18.47 -1.07 -10.93
N LEU A 443 -17.22 -1.19 -10.45
CA LEU A 443 -16.15 -1.86 -11.17
C LEU A 443 -16.49 -3.35 -11.43
N ILE A 444 -16.87 -4.10 -10.38
CA ILE A 444 -17.21 -5.52 -10.49
C ILE A 444 -18.45 -5.74 -11.35
N ASN A 445 -19.46 -4.87 -11.25
CA ASN A 445 -20.66 -4.94 -12.08
C ASN A 445 -20.36 -4.67 -13.56
N THR A 446 -19.46 -3.71 -13.83
CA THR A 446 -18.97 -3.44 -15.19
C THR A 446 -18.25 -4.65 -15.77
N MET A 447 -17.32 -5.24 -15.02
CA MET A 447 -16.59 -6.43 -15.46
C MET A 447 -17.53 -7.62 -15.71
N LYS A 448 -18.47 -7.88 -14.78
CA LYS A 448 -19.49 -8.92 -14.96
C LYS A 448 -20.28 -8.73 -16.26
N THR A 449 -20.82 -7.54 -16.46
CA THR A 449 -21.74 -7.25 -17.56
C THR A 449 -21.01 -7.21 -18.90
N GLY A 450 -19.88 -6.48 -18.96
CA GLY A 450 -19.09 -6.34 -20.19
C GLY A 450 -18.49 -7.65 -20.68
N LEU A 451 -18.19 -8.58 -19.76
CA LEU A 451 -17.67 -9.91 -20.07
C LEU A 451 -18.74 -10.99 -20.21
N GLY A 452 -20.03 -10.61 -20.07
CA GLY A 452 -21.17 -11.52 -20.27
C GLY A 452 -21.26 -12.65 -19.25
N GLN A 453 -20.90 -12.38 -17.98
CA GLN A 453 -20.98 -13.37 -16.91
C GLN A 453 -22.29 -13.23 -16.11
N ASP A 454 -22.79 -14.33 -15.54
CA ASP A 454 -23.96 -14.31 -14.67
C ASP A 454 -23.63 -13.62 -13.34
N ILE A 455 -22.46 -13.93 -12.78
CA ILE A 455 -21.99 -13.48 -11.46
C ILE A 455 -20.53 -13.05 -11.57
N ALA A 456 -20.15 -12.01 -10.80
CA ALA A 456 -18.75 -11.71 -10.52
C ALA A 456 -18.53 -11.59 -9.02
N ILE A 457 -17.35 -12.04 -8.56
CA ILE A 457 -16.93 -11.98 -7.16
C ILE A 457 -15.52 -11.38 -7.11
N GLY A 458 -15.35 -10.35 -6.33
CA GLY A 458 -14.07 -9.69 -6.07
C GLY A 458 -13.95 -9.26 -4.62
N TYR A 459 -12.88 -8.55 -4.28
CA TYR A 459 -12.66 -7.99 -2.96
C TYR A 459 -12.87 -6.48 -2.96
N SER A 460 -13.15 -5.91 -1.80
CA SER A 460 -13.24 -4.47 -1.63
C SER A 460 -11.96 -3.75 -2.04
N SER A 461 -10.81 -4.37 -1.83
CA SER A 461 -9.50 -3.86 -2.26
C SER A 461 -9.25 -3.93 -3.77
N VAL A 462 -10.18 -4.41 -4.57
CA VAL A 462 -10.08 -4.37 -6.04
C VAL A 462 -10.03 -2.93 -6.57
N VAL A 463 -10.64 -1.99 -5.84
CA VAL A 463 -10.67 -0.58 -6.21
C VAL A 463 -9.74 0.23 -5.31
N SER A 464 -8.90 1.08 -5.91
CA SER A 464 -7.91 1.92 -5.22
C SER A 464 -8.38 3.35 -4.99
N SER A 465 -9.41 3.82 -5.72
CA SER A 465 -9.89 5.19 -5.67
C SER A 465 -11.40 5.29 -5.88
N PRO A 466 -12.03 6.42 -5.50
CA PRO A 466 -13.38 6.75 -5.99
C PRO A 466 -13.41 6.79 -7.52
N ILE A 467 -14.56 6.51 -8.08
CA ILE A 467 -14.81 6.77 -9.49
C ILE A 467 -15.32 8.20 -9.62
N PHE A 468 -14.66 9.00 -10.45
CA PHE A 468 -15.02 10.40 -10.69
C PHE A 468 -15.87 10.53 -11.95
N LYS A 469 -16.60 11.62 -12.06
CA LYS A 469 -17.24 12.04 -13.30
C LYS A 469 -16.20 12.64 -14.24
N GLY A 470 -16.33 12.40 -15.55
CA GLY A 470 -15.48 12.97 -16.59
C GLY A 470 -14.75 11.93 -17.44
N PRO A 471 -13.79 12.37 -18.24
CA PRO A 471 -13.05 11.50 -19.15
C PRO A 471 -12.12 10.55 -18.39
N TYR A 472 -11.95 9.33 -18.91
CA TYR A 472 -10.98 8.36 -18.45
C TYR A 472 -10.12 7.86 -19.60
N THR A 473 -8.82 7.98 -19.44
CA THR A 473 -7.84 7.31 -20.30
C THR A 473 -7.71 5.85 -19.88
N GLU A 474 -7.07 5.03 -20.71
CA GLU A 474 -6.73 3.65 -20.37
C GLU A 474 -5.91 3.57 -19.07
N GLN A 475 -4.92 4.45 -18.92
CA GLN A 475 -4.07 4.47 -17.74
C GLN A 475 -4.85 4.84 -16.47
N GLN A 476 -5.74 5.82 -16.55
CA GLN A 476 -6.59 6.20 -15.41
C GLN A 476 -7.54 5.08 -15.01
N LEU A 477 -8.06 4.30 -15.96
CA LEU A 477 -8.85 3.10 -15.64
C LEU A 477 -8.02 2.02 -14.95
N LYS A 478 -6.77 1.81 -15.40
CA LYS A 478 -5.85 0.89 -14.72
C LYS A 478 -5.58 1.32 -13.28
N TRP A 479 -5.48 2.62 -13.03
CA TRP A 479 -5.29 3.16 -11.67
C TRP A 479 -6.48 2.98 -10.74
N LEU A 480 -7.69 2.79 -11.28
CA LEU A 480 -8.84 2.43 -10.44
C LEU A 480 -8.66 1.08 -9.76
N MET A 481 -7.89 0.18 -10.35
CA MET A 481 -7.61 -1.13 -9.76
C MET A 481 -6.35 -1.09 -8.91
N THR A 482 -6.43 -1.62 -7.71
CA THR A 482 -5.31 -1.64 -6.76
C THR A 482 -4.13 -2.47 -7.26
N PHE A 483 -4.43 -3.64 -7.84
CA PHE A 483 -3.43 -4.61 -8.25
C PHE A 483 -3.77 -5.22 -9.61
N LYS A 484 -2.73 -5.51 -10.39
CA LYS A 484 -2.82 -6.37 -11.54
C LYS A 484 -2.84 -7.82 -11.07
N THR A 485 -4.03 -8.39 -10.93
CA THR A 485 -4.25 -9.76 -10.47
C THR A 485 -4.76 -10.63 -11.63
N ILE A 486 -4.88 -11.94 -11.37
CA ILE A 486 -5.48 -12.84 -12.34
C ILE A 486 -7.00 -12.80 -12.18
N ALA A 487 -7.73 -12.74 -13.28
CA ALA A 487 -9.17 -12.94 -13.32
C ALA A 487 -9.49 -14.31 -13.92
N TYR A 488 -10.42 -15.04 -13.30
CA TYR A 488 -10.82 -16.39 -13.72
C TYR A 488 -12.26 -16.39 -14.18
N LYS A 489 -12.52 -16.94 -15.37
CA LYS A 489 -13.86 -17.28 -15.82
C LYS A 489 -14.12 -18.75 -15.48
N CYS A 490 -15.07 -18.98 -14.60
CA CYS A 490 -15.37 -20.32 -14.05
C CYS A 490 -16.85 -20.66 -14.25
N GLU A 491 -17.17 -21.93 -14.12
CA GLU A 491 -18.54 -22.44 -14.04
C GLU A 491 -18.74 -23.13 -12.68
N TYR A 492 -19.66 -22.60 -11.88
CA TYR A 492 -20.00 -23.16 -10.57
C TYR A 492 -21.51 -23.36 -10.43
N THR A 493 -21.91 -24.42 -9.75
CA THR A 493 -23.30 -24.56 -9.32
C THR A 493 -23.64 -23.55 -8.22
N GLY A 494 -24.91 -23.26 -8.02
CA GLY A 494 -25.32 -22.37 -6.92
C GLY A 494 -24.88 -22.87 -5.56
N GLU A 495 -24.80 -24.18 -5.35
CA GLU A 495 -24.30 -24.78 -4.10
C GLU A 495 -22.79 -24.51 -3.93
N GLU A 496 -22.00 -24.64 -4.99
CA GLU A 496 -20.56 -24.32 -4.99
C GLU A 496 -20.32 -22.83 -4.74
N ILE A 497 -21.13 -21.94 -5.34
CA ILE A 497 -21.05 -20.49 -5.09
C ILE A 497 -21.36 -20.18 -3.62
N MET A 498 -22.35 -20.81 -3.02
CA MET A 498 -22.64 -20.64 -1.59
C MET A 498 -21.47 -21.06 -0.70
N ARG A 499 -20.77 -22.16 -1.03
CA ARG A 499 -19.56 -22.60 -0.32
C ARG A 499 -18.40 -21.61 -0.51
N ILE A 500 -18.22 -21.04 -1.71
CA ILE A 500 -17.23 -20.01 -1.97
C ILE A 500 -17.54 -18.77 -1.13
N MET A 501 -18.77 -18.33 -1.11
CA MET A 501 -19.19 -17.15 -0.33
C MET A 501 -19.05 -17.37 1.17
N ASP A 502 -19.42 -18.53 1.69
CA ASP A 502 -19.23 -18.87 3.10
C ASP A 502 -17.74 -18.87 3.48
N TRP A 503 -16.89 -19.42 2.62
CA TRP A 503 -15.45 -19.38 2.81
C TRP A 503 -14.92 -17.94 2.77
N LEU A 504 -15.30 -17.12 1.77
CA LEU A 504 -14.84 -15.74 1.62
C LEU A 504 -15.26 -14.84 2.80
N VAL A 505 -16.50 -15.01 3.29
CA VAL A 505 -17.01 -14.28 4.45
C VAL A 505 -16.25 -14.64 5.72
N ASN A 506 -15.78 -15.88 5.85
CA ASN A 506 -15.11 -16.42 7.02
C ASN A 506 -13.60 -16.54 6.89
N ALA A 507 -13.02 -16.34 5.69
CA ALA A 507 -11.58 -16.40 5.48
C ALA A 507 -10.89 -15.33 6.35
N LYS A 508 -9.90 -15.73 7.13
CA LYS A 508 -9.13 -14.82 8.01
C LYS A 508 -7.92 -14.28 7.24
N GLU A 509 -7.71 -12.99 7.27
CA GLU A 509 -6.60 -12.34 6.58
C GLU A 509 -5.23 -12.72 7.18
N ASP A 510 -5.09 -12.88 8.43
CA ASP A 510 -4.00 -13.55 9.12
C ASP A 510 -4.53 -14.15 10.42
N GLY A 511 -3.91 -15.20 10.92
CA GLY A 511 -4.36 -15.88 12.12
C GLY A 511 -4.30 -15.04 13.41
N SER A 512 -3.91 -13.77 13.33
CA SER A 512 -3.66 -12.90 14.47
C SER A 512 -4.77 -11.87 14.74
N ASN A 513 -5.72 -11.64 13.81
CA ASN A 513 -6.74 -10.63 14.03
C ASN A 513 -8.17 -11.12 13.74
N PRO A 514 -9.00 -11.28 14.78
CA PRO A 514 -10.41 -11.63 14.63
C PRO A 514 -11.28 -10.45 14.14
N VAL A 515 -10.77 -9.21 14.11
CA VAL A 515 -11.58 -8.04 13.75
C VAL A 515 -11.54 -7.83 12.25
N ARG A 516 -12.56 -8.32 11.55
CA ARG A 516 -12.82 -7.92 10.17
C ARG A 516 -13.58 -6.59 10.17
N HIS A 517 -13.02 -5.63 9.47
CA HIS A 517 -13.83 -4.49 9.04
C HIS A 517 -14.73 -4.92 7.88
N TYR A 518 -15.93 -4.34 7.79
CA TYR A 518 -16.86 -4.56 6.67
C TYR A 518 -16.21 -4.36 5.30
N ASN A 519 -15.15 -3.55 5.23
CA ASN A 519 -14.34 -3.32 4.03
C ASN A 519 -13.60 -4.55 3.50
N ASN A 520 -13.55 -5.67 4.24
CA ASN A 520 -12.88 -6.91 3.83
C ASN A 520 -13.86 -7.95 3.29
N LEU A 521 -15.15 -7.65 3.32
CA LEU A 521 -16.17 -8.57 2.79
C LEU A 521 -16.15 -8.57 1.25
N PRO A 522 -16.47 -9.69 0.59
CA PRO A 522 -16.44 -9.79 -0.86
C PRO A 522 -17.41 -8.79 -1.52
N VAL A 523 -17.00 -8.27 -2.69
CA VAL A 523 -17.83 -7.44 -3.56
C VAL A 523 -18.39 -8.33 -4.65
N THR A 524 -19.70 -8.26 -4.88
CA THR A 524 -20.33 -9.11 -5.88
C THR A 524 -21.11 -8.30 -6.91
N GLY A 525 -21.15 -8.83 -8.15
CA GLY A 525 -22.01 -8.36 -9.22
C GLY A 525 -22.95 -9.49 -9.68
N GLY A 526 -24.23 -9.19 -9.90
CA GLY A 526 -25.23 -10.18 -10.31
C GLY A 526 -25.78 -11.04 -9.18
N MET A 527 -25.29 -10.85 -7.95
CA MET A 527 -25.85 -11.46 -6.75
C MET A 527 -25.71 -10.55 -5.54
N GLU A 528 -26.56 -10.75 -4.55
CA GLU A 528 -26.55 -10.09 -3.26
C GLU A 528 -26.41 -11.13 -2.15
N TYR A 529 -25.79 -10.77 -1.03
CA TYR A 529 -25.69 -11.66 0.12
C TYR A 529 -25.97 -10.93 1.42
N THR A 530 -26.47 -11.68 2.39
CA THR A 530 -26.71 -11.18 3.74
C THR A 530 -25.76 -11.86 4.71
N VAL A 531 -25.13 -11.08 5.57
CA VAL A 531 -24.29 -11.56 6.66
C VAL A 531 -24.84 -11.09 8.00
N ARG A 532 -24.67 -11.92 9.04
CA ARG A 532 -24.86 -11.51 10.42
C ARG A 532 -23.51 -11.14 11.00
N ASP A 533 -23.46 -9.97 11.64
CA ASP A 533 -22.31 -9.58 12.46
C ASP A 533 -22.43 -10.30 13.82
N ASN A 534 -21.44 -11.11 14.17
CA ASN A 534 -21.43 -11.85 15.43
C ASN A 534 -20.92 -11.01 16.61
N GLY A 535 -20.49 -9.76 16.38
CA GLY A 535 -20.00 -8.85 17.42
C GLY A 535 -18.59 -9.15 17.94
N ASP A 536 -17.95 -10.20 17.44
CA ASP A 536 -16.58 -10.62 17.79
C ASP A 536 -15.59 -10.45 16.62
N GLY A 537 -16.02 -9.70 15.58
CA GLY A 537 -15.25 -9.51 14.35
C GLY A 537 -15.40 -10.64 13.32
N THR A 538 -16.24 -11.63 13.59
CA THR A 538 -16.61 -12.67 12.63
C THR A 538 -18.00 -12.44 12.06
N PHE A 539 -18.28 -13.05 10.90
CA PHE A 539 -19.56 -12.95 10.23
C PHE A 539 -20.13 -14.35 9.93
N THR A 540 -21.45 -14.45 9.92
CA THR A 540 -22.15 -15.65 9.46
C THR A 540 -22.89 -15.35 8.18
N LEU A 541 -22.63 -16.10 7.10
CA LEU A 541 -23.39 -16.01 5.86
C LEU A 541 -24.83 -16.48 6.12
N VAL A 542 -25.81 -15.60 5.90
CA VAL A 542 -27.23 -15.90 6.14
C VAL A 542 -27.92 -16.33 4.86
N SER A 543 -27.69 -15.61 3.75
CA SER A 543 -28.31 -15.91 2.47
C SER A 543 -27.50 -15.37 1.30
N VAL A 544 -27.68 -15.98 0.14
CA VAL A 544 -27.18 -15.50 -1.15
C VAL A 544 -28.34 -15.51 -2.14
N THR A 545 -28.57 -14.40 -2.83
CA THR A 545 -29.65 -14.23 -3.79
C THR A 545 -29.14 -13.69 -5.12
N SER A 546 -29.82 -14.02 -6.21
CA SER A 546 -29.64 -13.40 -7.52
C SER A 546 -31.00 -12.98 -8.04
N ASP A 547 -31.13 -11.75 -8.54
CA ASP A 547 -32.43 -11.17 -8.92
C ASP A 547 -33.52 -11.28 -7.83
N GLY A 548 -33.11 -11.09 -6.58
CA GLY A 548 -34.00 -11.16 -5.41
C GLY A 548 -34.52 -12.57 -5.05
N LYS A 549 -33.99 -13.62 -5.67
CA LYS A 549 -34.34 -15.03 -5.39
C LYS A 549 -33.12 -15.78 -4.86
N PRO A 550 -33.31 -16.76 -3.96
CA PRO A 550 -32.24 -17.65 -3.55
C PRO A 550 -31.57 -18.27 -4.78
N LEU A 551 -30.25 -18.45 -4.74
CA LEU A 551 -29.54 -19.17 -5.80
C LEU A 551 -30.13 -20.60 -5.95
N ASP A 552 -30.40 -20.97 -7.20
CA ASP A 552 -30.74 -22.34 -7.53
C ASP A 552 -29.49 -23.22 -7.38
N LYS A 553 -29.50 -24.13 -6.42
CA LYS A 553 -28.34 -24.94 -6.03
C LYS A 553 -27.82 -25.83 -7.17
N GLU A 554 -28.70 -26.29 -8.02
CA GLU A 554 -28.37 -27.22 -9.12
C GLU A 554 -28.00 -26.47 -10.43
N LYS A 555 -28.40 -25.20 -10.56
CA LYS A 555 -28.07 -24.38 -11.75
C LYS A 555 -26.60 -24.08 -11.79
N VAL A 556 -25.99 -24.25 -12.97
CA VAL A 556 -24.63 -23.79 -13.27
C VAL A 556 -24.67 -22.32 -13.70
N TYR A 557 -23.83 -21.52 -13.07
CA TYR A 557 -23.63 -20.10 -13.37
C TYR A 557 -22.24 -19.88 -13.95
N SER A 558 -22.12 -18.96 -14.89
CA SER A 558 -20.84 -18.42 -15.32
C SER A 558 -20.37 -17.38 -14.32
N VAL A 559 -19.18 -17.57 -13.75
CA VAL A 559 -18.65 -16.76 -12.65
C VAL A 559 -17.31 -16.15 -13.01
N LEU A 560 -17.19 -14.83 -12.86
CA LEU A 560 -15.91 -14.13 -12.89
C LEU A 560 -15.37 -14.01 -11.47
N LEU A 561 -14.22 -14.59 -11.19
CA LEU A 561 -13.47 -14.36 -9.94
C LEU A 561 -12.36 -13.35 -10.20
N VAL A 562 -12.38 -12.24 -9.46
CA VAL A 562 -11.38 -11.17 -9.54
C VAL A 562 -10.73 -11.02 -8.18
N GLY A 563 -9.44 -11.30 -8.08
CA GLY A 563 -8.74 -11.19 -6.81
C GLY A 563 -7.28 -11.62 -6.89
N GLU A 564 -6.55 -11.37 -5.82
CA GLU A 564 -5.18 -11.85 -5.69
C GLU A 564 -5.15 -13.38 -5.57
N ASP A 565 -4.28 -14.02 -6.33
CA ASP A 565 -4.01 -15.46 -6.19
C ASP A 565 -3.56 -15.80 -4.76
N ALA A 566 -2.88 -14.88 -4.10
CA ALA A 566 -2.47 -15.00 -2.71
C ALA A 566 -3.65 -15.26 -1.76
N TYR A 567 -4.80 -14.63 -1.97
CA TYR A 567 -6.02 -14.87 -1.16
C TYR A 567 -6.62 -16.26 -1.41
N ILE A 568 -6.48 -16.74 -2.63
CA ILE A 568 -7.17 -17.95 -3.07
C ILE A 568 -6.27 -19.18 -2.93
N GLU A 569 -4.97 -19.03 -3.12
CA GLU A 569 -4.02 -20.15 -3.23
C GLU A 569 -3.11 -20.34 -2.04
N SER A 570 -2.84 -19.30 -1.27
CA SER A 570 -1.82 -19.42 -0.25
C SER A 570 -2.36 -19.58 1.16
N ALA A 571 -1.71 -20.48 1.88
CA ALA A 571 -1.75 -20.53 3.33
C ALA A 571 -1.23 -19.25 4.02
N LEU A 572 -0.79 -18.24 3.25
CA LEU A 572 -0.29 -16.96 3.74
C LEU A 572 -1.39 -16.11 4.41
N TYR A 573 -2.63 -16.26 3.95
CA TYR A 573 -3.77 -15.51 4.50
C TYR A 573 -4.66 -16.36 5.38
N GLY A 574 -4.07 -17.22 6.18
CA GLY A 574 -4.75 -17.93 7.23
C GLY A 574 -4.95 -19.42 6.98
N ASN A 575 -5.26 -20.09 8.05
CA ASN A 575 -5.39 -21.55 8.17
C ASN A 575 -6.61 -22.16 7.43
N SER A 576 -7.16 -21.46 6.45
CA SER A 576 -8.32 -21.92 5.68
C SER A 576 -8.16 -21.61 4.20
N PRO A 577 -7.42 -22.42 3.44
CA PRO A 577 -7.37 -22.30 1.99
C PRO A 577 -8.75 -22.56 1.38
N MET A 578 -8.98 -22.05 0.17
CA MET A 578 -10.17 -22.40 -0.60
C MET A 578 -10.31 -23.93 -0.67
N PRO A 579 -11.52 -24.50 -0.50
CA PRO A 579 -11.71 -25.96 -0.58
C PRO A 579 -11.07 -26.55 -1.85
N ASP A 580 -10.29 -27.62 -1.71
CA ASP A 580 -9.46 -28.20 -2.76
C ASP A 580 -10.25 -28.57 -4.03
N ASP A 581 -11.47 -29.06 -3.90
CA ASP A 581 -12.35 -29.38 -5.02
C ASP A 581 -12.74 -28.15 -5.83
N LEU A 582 -13.02 -27.03 -5.18
CA LEU A 582 -13.37 -25.76 -5.82
C LEU A 582 -12.13 -25.11 -6.44
N LYS A 583 -10.98 -25.20 -5.76
CA LYS A 583 -9.68 -24.74 -6.26
C LYS A 583 -9.25 -25.52 -7.50
N ALA A 584 -9.36 -26.84 -7.49
CA ALA A 584 -9.03 -27.68 -8.63
C ALA A 584 -9.93 -27.38 -9.84
N LYS A 585 -11.22 -27.12 -9.62
CA LYS A 585 -12.15 -26.72 -10.68
C LYS A 585 -11.79 -25.38 -11.30
N ARG A 586 -11.36 -24.40 -10.49
CA ARG A 586 -10.86 -23.11 -10.96
C ARG A 586 -9.62 -23.27 -11.85
N HIS A 587 -8.63 -24.07 -11.44
CA HIS A 587 -7.41 -24.30 -12.20
C HIS A 587 -7.65 -24.93 -13.57
N GLN A 588 -8.67 -25.78 -13.71
CA GLN A 588 -9.05 -26.37 -14.99
C GLN A 588 -9.60 -25.35 -16.00
N GLN A 589 -10.08 -24.20 -15.50
CA GLN A 589 -10.71 -23.15 -16.29
C GLN A 589 -9.84 -21.88 -16.37
N LYS A 590 -8.58 -21.95 -15.92
CA LYS A 590 -7.65 -20.83 -15.98
C LYS A 590 -7.45 -20.41 -17.45
N VAL A 591 -7.85 -19.18 -17.76
CA VAL A 591 -7.46 -18.52 -19.00
C VAL A 591 -6.07 -17.95 -18.77
N ALA A 592 -5.04 -18.61 -19.29
CA ALA A 592 -3.63 -18.45 -18.91
C ALA A 592 -3.05 -17.03 -19.08
N GLU A 593 -3.73 -16.13 -19.79
CA GLU A 593 -3.21 -14.80 -20.13
C GLU A 593 -4.12 -13.64 -19.68
N TYR A 594 -5.25 -13.93 -19.04
CA TYR A 594 -6.28 -12.94 -18.75
C TYR A 594 -6.03 -12.30 -17.39
N ASN A 595 -5.44 -11.11 -17.37
CA ASN A 595 -5.27 -10.33 -16.15
C ASN A 595 -6.48 -9.41 -15.90
N SER A 596 -6.62 -8.95 -14.65
CA SER A 596 -7.75 -8.12 -14.23
C SER A 596 -7.82 -6.77 -14.95
N TYR A 597 -6.67 -6.19 -15.36
CA TYR A 597 -6.65 -4.94 -16.13
C TYR A 597 -7.23 -5.13 -17.53
N GLU A 598 -6.84 -6.18 -18.23
CA GLU A 598 -7.40 -6.52 -19.54
C GLU A 598 -8.89 -6.83 -19.44
N CYS A 599 -9.30 -7.62 -18.43
CA CYS A 599 -10.70 -7.87 -18.16
C CYS A 599 -11.51 -6.60 -17.97
N MET A 600 -10.98 -5.64 -17.21
CA MET A 600 -11.63 -4.37 -16.96
C MET A 600 -11.69 -3.51 -18.21
N LEU A 601 -10.61 -3.42 -18.99
CA LEU A 601 -10.58 -2.65 -20.24
C LEU A 601 -11.55 -3.23 -21.28
N ASP A 602 -11.59 -4.55 -21.45
CA ASP A 602 -12.55 -5.23 -22.34
C ASP A 602 -14.00 -4.99 -21.91
N ALA A 603 -14.25 -5.05 -20.59
CA ALA A 603 -15.58 -4.79 -20.05
C ALA A 603 -16.00 -3.33 -20.26
N VAL A 604 -15.09 -2.39 -20.04
CA VAL A 604 -15.34 -0.96 -20.29
C VAL A 604 -15.54 -0.69 -21.77
N ALA A 605 -14.76 -1.30 -22.66
CA ALA A 605 -14.94 -1.20 -24.11
C ALA A 605 -16.31 -1.73 -24.55
N SER A 606 -16.81 -2.78 -23.92
CA SER A 606 -18.16 -3.32 -24.16
C SER A 606 -19.27 -2.44 -23.62
N CYS A 607 -19.14 -1.93 -22.38
CA CYS A 607 -20.15 -1.12 -21.70
C CYS A 607 -20.11 0.37 -22.06
N GLN A 608 -18.99 0.87 -22.60
CA GLN A 608 -18.71 2.27 -22.93
C GLN A 608 -18.79 3.24 -21.72
N GLN A 609 -18.82 2.70 -20.52
CA GLN A 609 -18.82 3.42 -19.22
C GLN A 609 -18.57 2.45 -18.07
N LEU A 610 -18.26 2.99 -16.89
CA LEU A 610 -18.38 2.25 -15.64
C LEU A 610 -19.83 2.25 -15.20
N LEU A 611 -20.42 1.06 -15.02
CA LEU A 611 -21.85 0.91 -14.75
C LEU A 611 -22.23 1.39 -13.34
N PRO A 612 -23.48 1.81 -13.10
CA PRO A 612 -23.93 2.15 -11.76
C PRO A 612 -23.68 1.01 -10.75
N PRO A 613 -23.35 1.36 -9.50
CA PRO A 613 -23.22 0.36 -8.44
C PRO A 613 -24.57 -0.31 -8.16
N THR A 614 -24.53 -1.57 -7.81
CA THR A 614 -25.68 -2.33 -7.32
C THR A 614 -25.47 -2.68 -5.85
N PRO A 615 -26.51 -2.71 -5.01
CA PRO A 615 -26.43 -3.31 -3.68
C PRO A 615 -25.89 -4.74 -3.79
N TYR A 616 -24.94 -5.11 -2.95
CA TYR A 616 -24.40 -6.46 -2.96
C TYR A 616 -24.33 -7.10 -1.58
N ILE A 617 -24.45 -6.32 -0.52
CA ILE A 617 -24.39 -6.82 0.85
C ILE A 617 -25.47 -6.19 1.72
N THR A 618 -26.02 -6.98 2.63
CA THR A 618 -26.84 -6.54 3.75
C THR A 618 -26.26 -7.12 5.04
N ILE A 619 -26.06 -6.27 6.04
CA ILE A 619 -25.55 -6.67 7.36
C ILE A 619 -26.73 -6.66 8.33
N VAL A 620 -26.92 -7.75 9.06
CA VAL A 620 -27.93 -7.88 10.11
C VAL A 620 -27.27 -8.20 11.45
N ASP A 621 -27.94 -7.80 12.54
CA ASP A 621 -27.52 -8.06 13.92
C ASP A 621 -27.68 -9.55 14.30
#